data_fa89e27d781fa5e851ef8b1d4eabfa0a
#
_entry.id   fa89e27d781fa5e851ef8b1d4eabfa0a
#
_cell.length_a   1.000
_cell.length_b   1.000
_cell.length_c   1.000
_cell.angle_alpha   90.00
_cell.angle_beta   90.00
_cell.angle_gamma   90.00
#
_symmetry.space_group_name_H-M   'P 1'
#
loop_
_entity.id
_entity.type
_entity.pdbx_description
1 polymer ?
#
loop_
_entity_poly.entity_id
_entity_poly.type
_entity_poly.pdbx_seq_one_letter_code
_entity_poly.pdbx_strand_id
1 'polypeptide(L)'
;MKILILCTGNSARSQMAHGILQNLNADLYVHSAGTKPTVRVHPMAVEVMHDLGIDISHHVPMHVEMYLKERWDYVITVCDGANETCPVFIGDVRHRLHIGFEDPARDYENQEEERQGFIKIRDKIVLELFRFNARTFKD
;
A
#
# COMPACT_ATOMS: atom_id res chain seq x y z
N MET A 1 -12.83 2.50 11.67
CA MET A 1 -12.84 1.67 10.45
C MET A 1 -11.51 0.99 10.29
N LYS A 2 -11.53 -0.30 9.97
CA LYS A 2 -10.34 -1.13 9.77
C LYS A 2 -10.12 -1.36 8.28
N ILE A 3 -8.94 -1.04 7.80
CA ILE A 3 -8.59 -1.12 6.38
C ILE A 3 -7.31 -1.92 6.21
N LEU A 4 -7.37 -2.97 5.38
CA LEU A 4 -6.22 -3.78 5.02
C LEU A 4 -5.86 -3.52 3.56
N ILE A 5 -4.61 -3.18 3.31
CA ILE A 5 -4.09 -2.94 1.97
C ILE A 5 -3.23 -4.14 1.57
N LEU A 6 -3.53 -4.74 0.42
CA LEU A 6 -2.86 -5.95 -0.05
C LEU A 6 -2.10 -5.75 -1.35
N CYS A 7 -0.91 -6.31 -1.39
CA CYS A 7 -0.21 -6.56 -2.64
C CYS A 7 0.57 -7.89 -2.50
N THR A 8 1.47 -8.22 -3.41
CA THR A 8 2.17 -9.50 -3.33
C THR A 8 3.29 -9.48 -2.30
N GLY A 9 4.23 -8.54 -2.44
CA GLY A 9 5.44 -8.50 -1.62
C GLY A 9 5.32 -7.69 -0.33
N ASN A 10 4.32 -6.83 -0.22
CA ASN A 10 4.18 -5.87 0.89
C ASN A 10 5.48 -5.08 1.11
N SER A 11 6.14 -4.72 0.02
CA SER A 11 7.46 -4.06 0.03
C SER A 11 7.40 -2.58 -0.33
N ALA A 12 6.65 -2.22 -1.37
CA ALA A 12 6.62 -0.85 -1.88
C ALA A 12 5.21 -0.27 -1.94
N ARG A 13 4.38 -0.69 -2.91
CA ARG A 13 3.06 -0.09 -3.15
C ARG A 13 2.15 -0.11 -1.94
N SER A 14 1.96 -1.27 -1.34
CA SER A 14 1.08 -1.41 -0.17
C SER A 14 1.65 -0.72 1.06
N GLN A 15 2.96 -0.66 1.22
CA GLN A 15 3.58 0.06 2.34
C GLN A 15 3.43 1.58 2.19
N MET A 16 3.63 2.09 1.00
CA MET A 16 3.39 3.51 0.74
C MET A 16 1.92 3.87 0.93
N ALA A 17 1.01 3.05 0.39
CA ALA A 17 -0.43 3.25 0.56
C ALA A 17 -0.84 3.20 2.03
N HIS A 18 -0.28 2.26 2.80
CA HIS A 18 -0.51 2.16 4.24
C HIS A 18 -0.14 3.47 4.94
N GLY A 19 1.08 3.98 4.71
CA GLY A 19 1.53 5.21 5.32
C GLY A 19 0.72 6.43 4.90
N ILE A 20 0.39 6.53 3.62
CA ILE A 20 -0.38 7.64 3.08
C ILE A 20 -1.80 7.68 3.66
N LEU A 21 -2.51 6.55 3.63
CA LEU A 21 -3.89 6.52 4.11
C LEU A 21 -3.98 6.77 5.61
N GLN A 22 -3.08 6.19 6.40
CA GLN A 22 -3.05 6.44 7.84
C GLN A 22 -2.74 7.91 8.15
N ASN A 23 -1.88 8.54 7.35
CA ASN A 23 -1.57 9.96 7.51
C ASN A 23 -2.74 10.86 7.08
N LEU A 24 -3.51 10.46 6.07
CA LEU A 24 -4.68 11.21 5.61
C LEU A 24 -5.82 11.19 6.63
N ASN A 25 -5.96 10.10 7.37
CA ASN A 25 -7.06 9.92 8.31
C ASN A 25 -6.59 9.12 9.53
N ALA A 26 -6.27 9.85 10.60
CA ALA A 26 -5.75 9.28 11.84
C ALA A 26 -6.78 8.39 12.58
N ASP A 27 -8.06 8.52 12.27
CA ASP A 27 -9.11 7.73 12.90
C ASP A 27 -9.23 6.32 12.33
N LEU A 28 -8.58 6.07 11.20
CA LEU A 28 -8.57 4.75 10.58
C LEU A 28 -7.54 3.85 11.24
N TYR A 29 -7.85 2.56 11.26
CA TYR A 29 -6.91 1.51 11.65
C TYR A 29 -6.43 0.86 10.35
N VAL A 30 -5.25 1.26 9.87
CA VAL A 30 -4.72 0.83 8.58
C VAL A 30 -3.60 -0.17 8.77
N HIS A 31 -3.67 -1.29 8.06
CA HIS A 31 -2.61 -2.27 7.97
C HIS A 31 -2.36 -2.65 6.51
N SER A 32 -1.24 -3.28 6.26
CA SER A 32 -0.91 -3.80 4.93
C SER A 32 -0.26 -5.18 5.04
N ALA A 33 -0.40 -5.97 4.01
CA ALA A 33 0.14 -7.33 3.99
C ALA A 33 0.36 -7.80 2.55
N GLY A 34 1.02 -8.93 2.41
CA GLY A 34 1.24 -9.59 1.13
C GLY A 34 1.13 -11.10 1.24
N THR A 35 0.97 -11.76 0.09
CA THR A 35 0.94 -13.23 0.02
C THR A 35 2.34 -13.83 0.00
N LYS A 36 3.33 -13.06 -0.41
CA LYS A 36 4.75 -13.43 -0.44
C LYS A 36 5.59 -12.25 0.06
N PRO A 37 5.51 -11.94 1.38
CA PRO A 37 6.18 -10.75 1.88
C PRO A 37 7.68 -10.84 1.74
N THR A 38 8.30 -9.71 1.38
CA THR A 38 9.76 -9.59 1.32
C THR A 38 10.33 -9.48 2.74
N VAL A 39 11.65 -9.48 2.84
CA VAL A 39 12.33 -9.41 4.15
C VAL A 39 12.15 -8.02 4.79
N ARG A 40 12.09 -6.98 3.98
CA ARG A 40 11.99 -5.59 4.46
C ARG A 40 11.23 -4.72 3.46
N VAL A 41 10.76 -3.57 3.96
CA VAL A 41 10.20 -2.53 3.12
C VAL A 41 11.29 -2.01 2.17
N HIS A 42 10.92 -1.74 0.93
CA HIS A 42 11.88 -1.28 -0.08
C HIS A 42 12.52 0.04 0.37
N PRO A 43 13.86 0.14 0.37
CA PRO A 43 14.54 1.35 0.86
C PRO A 43 14.14 2.62 0.12
N MET A 44 13.89 2.55 -1.19
CA MET A 44 13.47 3.71 -1.96
C MET A 44 12.05 4.16 -1.57
N ALA A 45 11.17 3.22 -1.22
CA ALA A 45 9.84 3.56 -0.72
C ALA A 45 9.96 4.36 0.60
N VAL A 46 10.83 3.92 1.50
CA VAL A 46 11.09 4.64 2.76
C VAL A 46 11.59 6.06 2.47
N GLU A 47 12.53 6.19 1.54
CA GLU A 47 13.12 7.49 1.19
C GLU A 47 12.11 8.47 0.61
N VAL A 48 11.33 8.05 -0.39
CA VAL A 48 10.36 8.95 -1.03
C VAL A 48 9.17 9.29 -0.13
N MET A 49 8.84 8.42 0.81
CA MET A 49 7.83 8.72 1.82
C MET A 49 8.35 9.72 2.85
N HIS A 50 9.61 9.61 3.22
CA HIS A 50 10.26 10.56 4.12
C HIS A 50 10.19 11.98 3.54
N ASP A 51 10.31 12.14 2.23
CA ASP A 51 10.20 13.44 1.57
C ASP A 51 8.83 14.10 1.77
N LEU A 52 7.80 13.31 2.03
CA LEU A 52 6.45 13.79 2.36
C LEU A 52 6.24 13.99 3.87
N GLY A 53 7.25 13.74 4.68
CA GLY A 53 7.13 13.77 6.13
C GLY A 53 6.43 12.55 6.70
N ILE A 54 6.34 11.44 5.95
CA ILE A 54 5.70 10.20 6.39
C ILE A 54 6.78 9.15 6.61
N ASP A 55 6.95 8.71 7.85
CA ASP A 55 7.94 7.72 8.21
C ASP A 55 7.34 6.31 8.18
N ILE A 56 7.81 5.49 7.23
CA ILE A 56 7.48 4.07 7.16
C ILE A 56 8.69 3.18 7.43
N SER A 57 9.79 3.76 7.95
CA SER A 57 11.02 3.01 8.21
C SER A 57 10.86 1.90 9.25
N HIS A 58 9.88 2.04 10.14
CA HIS A 58 9.57 1.05 11.18
C HIS A 58 8.58 -0.02 10.73
N HIS A 59 8.00 0.12 9.54
CA HIS A 59 7.09 -0.88 8.99
C HIS A 59 7.83 -2.16 8.64
N VAL A 60 7.13 -3.29 8.77
CA VAL A 60 7.66 -4.61 8.44
C VAL A 60 6.69 -5.29 7.47
N PRO A 61 7.18 -5.92 6.39
CA PRO A 61 6.31 -6.73 5.54
C PRO A 61 5.65 -7.85 6.34
N MET A 62 4.34 -8.01 6.17
CA MET A 62 3.53 -8.98 6.91
C MET A 62 2.83 -9.93 5.96
N HIS A 63 2.71 -11.20 6.38
CA HIS A 63 1.96 -12.18 5.61
C HIS A 63 0.45 -11.98 5.86
N VAL A 64 -0.34 -12.08 4.80
CA VAL A 64 -1.78 -11.87 4.86
C VAL A 64 -2.48 -12.81 5.85
N GLU A 65 -1.93 -14.00 6.10
CA GLU A 65 -2.47 -14.95 7.07
C GLU A 65 -2.59 -14.37 8.48
N MET A 66 -1.75 -13.40 8.83
CA MET A 66 -1.79 -12.74 10.12
C MET A 66 -3.11 -11.98 10.35
N TYR A 67 -3.83 -11.67 9.28
CA TYR A 67 -5.01 -10.82 9.32
C TYR A 67 -6.31 -11.53 8.93
N LEU A 68 -6.27 -12.82 8.61
CA LEU A 68 -7.44 -13.58 8.15
C LEU A 68 -8.53 -13.74 9.20
N LYS A 69 -8.17 -13.70 10.48
CA LYS A 69 -9.12 -13.88 11.59
C LYS A 69 -9.73 -12.56 12.06
N GLU A 70 -9.23 -11.45 11.58
CA GLU A 70 -9.78 -10.13 11.91
C GLU A 70 -10.85 -9.76 10.89
N ARG A 71 -11.85 -9.02 11.35
CA ARG A 71 -12.86 -8.46 10.45
C ARG A 71 -12.39 -7.11 9.93
N TRP A 72 -12.47 -6.93 8.61
CA TRP A 72 -12.04 -5.70 7.94
C TRP A 72 -13.23 -4.99 7.31
N ASP A 73 -13.28 -3.68 7.46
CA ASP A 73 -14.30 -2.88 6.79
C ASP A 73 -13.99 -2.74 5.29
N TYR A 74 -12.72 -2.58 4.96
CA TYR A 74 -12.25 -2.49 3.58
C TYR A 74 -10.98 -3.32 3.41
N VAL A 75 -10.93 -4.05 2.30
CA VAL A 75 -9.69 -4.65 1.82
C VAL A 75 -9.43 -4.06 0.44
N ILE A 76 -8.29 -3.39 0.28
CA ILE A 76 -7.91 -2.71 -0.95
C ILE A 76 -6.69 -3.39 -1.54
N THR A 77 -6.82 -3.97 -2.74
CA THR A 77 -5.68 -4.50 -3.48
C THR A 77 -5.07 -3.40 -4.33
N VAL A 78 -3.73 -3.28 -4.31
CA VAL A 78 -3.00 -2.21 -5.01
C VAL A 78 -2.02 -2.72 -6.06
N CYS A 79 -2.02 -4.02 -6.31
CA CYS A 79 -1.20 -4.62 -7.36
C CYS A 79 -1.70 -4.23 -8.76
N ASP A 80 -0.83 -4.36 -9.76
CA ASP A 80 -1.18 -4.11 -11.15
C ASP A 80 -1.84 -5.35 -11.75
N GLY A 81 -3.16 -5.38 -11.77
CA GLY A 81 -3.94 -6.52 -12.24
C GLY A 81 -3.73 -6.88 -13.71
N ALA A 82 -3.15 -5.99 -14.52
CA ALA A 82 -2.84 -6.27 -15.91
C ALA A 82 -1.52 -7.03 -16.08
N ASN A 83 -0.57 -6.85 -15.16
CA ASN A 83 0.79 -7.37 -15.26
C ASN A 83 1.16 -8.37 -14.19
N GLU A 84 0.32 -8.58 -13.19
CA GLU A 84 0.58 -9.51 -12.09
C GLU A 84 -0.73 -10.06 -11.53
N THR A 85 -0.65 -11.22 -10.88
CA THR A 85 -1.81 -11.81 -10.20
C THR A 85 -2.03 -11.13 -8.86
N CYS A 86 -3.18 -10.49 -8.71
CA CYS A 86 -3.54 -9.85 -7.44
C CYS A 86 -4.08 -10.89 -6.44
N PRO A 87 -3.71 -10.77 -5.16
CA PRO A 87 -4.24 -11.67 -4.14
C PRO A 87 -5.75 -11.44 -3.92
N VAL A 88 -6.45 -12.50 -3.53
CA VAL A 88 -7.85 -12.43 -3.10
C VAL A 88 -7.88 -12.70 -1.60
N PHE A 89 -8.39 -11.75 -0.84
CA PHE A 89 -8.54 -11.92 0.61
C PHE A 89 -9.72 -12.85 0.90
N ILE A 90 -9.46 -13.95 1.58
CA ILE A 90 -10.47 -14.97 1.87
C ILE A 90 -11.11 -14.84 3.26
N GLY A 91 -10.71 -13.85 4.04
CA GLY A 91 -11.24 -13.61 5.38
C GLY A 91 -12.52 -12.78 5.38
N ASP A 92 -12.95 -12.35 6.56
CA ASP A 92 -14.16 -11.55 6.76
C ASP A 92 -13.91 -10.10 6.38
N VAL A 93 -14.56 -9.64 5.32
CA VAL A 93 -14.41 -8.27 4.81
C VAL A 93 -15.76 -7.74 4.33
N ARG A 94 -16.04 -6.49 4.69
CA ARG A 94 -17.29 -5.84 4.31
C ARG A 94 -17.27 -5.31 2.87
N HIS A 95 -16.18 -4.64 2.49
CA HIS A 95 -16.03 -4.05 1.15
C HIS A 95 -14.67 -4.40 0.54
N ARG A 96 -14.69 -4.88 -0.70
CA ARG A 96 -13.49 -5.19 -1.47
C ARG A 96 -13.32 -4.13 -2.56
N LEU A 97 -12.13 -3.55 -2.63
CA LEU A 97 -11.79 -2.56 -3.65
C LEU A 97 -10.47 -2.93 -4.31
N HIS A 98 -10.33 -2.53 -5.55
CA HIS A 98 -9.06 -2.63 -6.27
C HIS A 98 -8.68 -1.24 -6.78
N ILE A 99 -7.54 -0.73 -6.31
CA ILE A 99 -6.96 0.52 -6.77
C ILE A 99 -5.52 0.19 -7.18
N GLY A 100 -5.36 -0.24 -8.43
CA GLY A 100 -4.09 -0.78 -8.91
C GLY A 100 -3.07 0.28 -9.28
N PHE A 101 -1.80 -0.06 -9.05
CA PHE A 101 -0.66 0.79 -9.39
C PHE A 101 0.43 -0.06 -10.04
N GLU A 102 1.14 0.53 -11.00
CA GLU A 102 2.31 -0.07 -11.59
C GLU A 102 3.38 -0.28 -10.52
N ASP A 103 4.10 -1.40 -10.59
CA ASP A 103 5.16 -1.71 -9.62
C ASP A 103 6.39 -0.84 -9.90
N PRO A 104 6.79 0.04 -8.95
CA PRO A 104 8.00 0.82 -9.13
C PRO A 104 9.28 0.04 -8.86
N ALA A 105 9.20 -1.13 -8.22
CA ALA A 105 10.35 -1.98 -7.93
C ALA A 105 10.72 -2.79 -9.18
N ARG A 106 11.50 -2.18 -10.05
CA ARG A 106 11.98 -2.77 -11.31
C ARG A 106 13.41 -2.33 -11.57
N ASP A 107 13.99 -2.75 -12.68
CA ASP A 107 15.34 -2.35 -13.06
C ASP A 107 15.37 -0.92 -13.59
N TYR A 108 16.32 -0.15 -13.11
CA TYR A 108 16.58 1.21 -13.53
C TYR A 108 18.05 1.35 -13.90
N GLU A 109 18.38 2.31 -14.73
CA GLU A 109 19.78 2.54 -15.14
C GLU A 109 20.61 3.14 -14.00
N ASN A 110 19.99 3.92 -13.12
CA ASN A 110 20.66 4.55 -11.99
C ASN A 110 19.69 4.86 -10.86
N GLN A 111 20.22 5.28 -9.71
CA GLN A 111 19.43 5.60 -8.52
C GLN A 111 18.48 6.77 -8.74
N GLU A 112 18.86 7.75 -9.53
CA GLU A 112 17.99 8.92 -9.77
C GLU A 112 16.75 8.51 -10.56
N GLU A 113 16.89 7.65 -11.56
CA GLU A 113 15.75 7.12 -12.30
C GLU A 113 14.85 6.27 -11.41
N GLU A 114 15.44 5.44 -10.53
CA GLU A 114 14.70 4.65 -9.56
C GLU A 114 13.89 5.58 -8.65
N ARG A 115 14.53 6.62 -8.12
CA ARG A 115 13.88 7.60 -7.26
C ARG A 115 12.69 8.26 -7.97
N GLN A 116 12.87 8.69 -9.22
CA GLN A 116 11.79 9.31 -9.99
C GLN A 116 10.65 8.34 -10.28
N GLY A 117 10.96 7.07 -10.53
CA GLY A 117 9.94 6.02 -10.69
C GLY A 117 9.10 5.82 -9.44
N PHE A 118 9.73 5.79 -8.28
CA PHE A 118 9.03 5.67 -7.00
C PHE A 118 8.21 6.92 -6.68
N ILE A 119 8.74 8.11 -6.95
CA ILE A 119 8.00 9.38 -6.76
C ILE A 119 6.73 9.39 -7.62
N LYS A 120 6.83 8.97 -8.87
CA LYS A 120 5.69 8.92 -9.79
C LYS A 120 4.57 8.04 -9.23
N ILE A 121 4.91 6.84 -8.78
CA ILE A 121 3.91 5.91 -8.22
C ILE A 121 3.40 6.41 -6.87
N ARG A 122 4.28 6.91 -6.00
CA ARG A 122 3.88 7.52 -4.73
C ARG A 122 2.82 8.60 -4.94
N ASP A 123 3.04 9.50 -5.90
CA ASP A 123 2.14 10.62 -6.15
C ASP A 123 0.79 10.14 -6.68
N LYS A 124 0.77 9.08 -7.49
CA LYS A 124 -0.48 8.45 -7.92
C LYS A 124 -1.25 7.84 -6.75
N ILE A 125 -0.53 7.19 -5.84
CA ILE A 125 -1.13 6.61 -4.63
C ILE A 125 -1.75 7.70 -3.78
N VAL A 126 -1.03 8.81 -3.56
CA VAL A 126 -1.55 9.96 -2.81
C VAL A 126 -2.87 10.45 -3.41
N LEU A 127 -2.91 10.66 -4.71
CA LEU A 127 -4.10 11.17 -5.40
C LEU A 127 -5.30 10.22 -5.24
N GLU A 128 -5.08 8.94 -5.51
CA GLU A 128 -6.16 7.96 -5.46
C GLU A 128 -6.68 7.72 -4.03
N LEU A 129 -5.78 7.68 -3.05
CA LEU A 129 -6.19 7.50 -1.65
C LEU A 129 -6.83 8.75 -1.08
N PHE A 130 -6.39 9.93 -1.50
CA PHE A 130 -7.08 11.19 -1.14
C PHE A 130 -8.53 11.15 -1.62
N ARG A 131 -8.75 10.75 -2.87
CA ARG A 131 -10.09 10.61 -3.45
C ARG A 131 -10.92 9.57 -2.71
N PHE A 132 -10.32 8.40 -2.43
CA PHE A 132 -10.97 7.34 -1.68
C PHE A 132 -11.43 7.85 -0.29
N ASN A 133 -10.52 8.48 0.45
CA ASN A 133 -10.82 8.99 1.77
C ASN A 133 -11.93 10.04 1.75
N ALA A 134 -11.86 10.97 0.79
CA ALA A 134 -12.84 12.06 0.68
C ALA A 134 -14.25 11.56 0.39
N ARG A 135 -14.39 10.56 -0.50
CA ARG A 135 -15.72 10.05 -0.87
C ARG A 135 -16.28 9.01 0.09
N THR A 136 -15.41 8.35 0.86
CA THR A 136 -15.79 7.24 1.73
C THR A 136 -16.02 7.66 3.17
N PHE A 137 -15.20 8.56 3.69
CA PHE A 137 -15.22 8.99 5.10
C PHE A 137 -15.53 10.48 5.20
N LYS A 138 -16.70 10.85 4.79
CA LYS A 138 -17.19 12.23 4.91
C LYS A 138 -17.53 12.54 6.36
N ASP A 139 -17.13 13.70 6.81
CA ASP A 139 -17.51 14.22 8.12
C ASP A 139 -18.99 14.63 8.19
#